data_993ec78195b9ed1ff030bbb38430f30a
#
_entry.id   993ec78195b9ed1ff030bbb38430f30a
#
_cell.length_a   1.000
_cell.length_b   1.000
_cell.length_c   1.000
_cell.angle_alpha   90.00
_cell.angle_beta   90.00
_cell.angle_gamma   90.00
#
_symmetry.space_group_name_H-M   'P 1'
#
loop_
_entity.id
_entity.type
_entity.pdbx_description
1 polymer ?
#
loop_
_entity_poly.entity_id
_entity_poly.type
_entity_poly.pdbx_seq_one_letter_code
_entity_poly.pdbx_strand_id
1 'polypeptide(L)'
;MRNIKCGVADIRKRVFAEVAKLAYEGGDYTRMEKLPYEIVPGEVGRQRESVFLERAIVGERIRLAMGLPLRPVTEHSVLSDGVEESAIAAKYYDPPLINVIKYACNACAPTHYEVTSACQGCLARHCQHACPKGAISTERGQAVIDQDKCIKCGKCKEACSYQAIIKFTRPCQEACGMHAIGQDEYGRADIDYDKCVNCGMCLVNCPFGAIVDKGQLFQLIHAIRKGDKVVAIIAPAFWGQFGDNVTPGQIREAMKMLGFVSLEEVAIGADLCAIEEAEEFLRDVPEKQPFMATSCCPAWSVMAKKEFPGFAPYISMTMTPMVLTARLLKKKDPNCRIAFIGPCAAKKLEASRRSVRSDVDFVLTFEELRGMFEAKGIDFSQIEDSAAHYEASAPGVGFAAGGGVAKAVEEVIHRIRPEVEVKTVAAEGLDECRKMLRVARTGKYNGYLLEGMVCPGGCIAGAGTVQPAEKSRRNLERYKQAAPMANPMDTPYLEDIHLVYENGDEWDYVERH
;
A
#
# COMPACT_ATOMS: atom_id res chain seq x y z
N MET A 1 -8.13 -8.31 -4.83
CA MET A 1 -7.92 -9.06 -6.08
C MET A 1 -6.46 -9.43 -6.38
N ARG A 2 -5.45 -8.65 -5.93
CA ARG A 2 -4.02 -9.02 -6.10
C ARG A 2 -3.66 -10.37 -5.48
N ASN A 3 -4.36 -10.77 -4.45
CA ASN A 3 -4.06 -11.99 -3.68
C ASN A 3 -4.69 -13.27 -4.25
N ILE A 4 -5.34 -13.18 -5.40
CA ILE A 4 -5.95 -14.30 -6.09
C ILE A 4 -5.08 -14.59 -7.32
N LYS A 5 -4.82 -15.86 -7.61
CA LYS A 5 -4.19 -16.27 -8.87
C LYS A 5 -5.04 -15.75 -10.03
N CYS A 6 -4.56 -14.74 -10.72
CA CYS A 6 -5.24 -14.14 -11.87
C CYS A 6 -4.20 -13.65 -12.88
N GLY A 7 -4.64 -13.52 -14.14
CA GLY A 7 -3.75 -13.13 -15.23
C GLY A 7 -3.03 -11.79 -15.02
N VAL A 8 -3.65 -10.83 -14.29
CA VAL A 8 -2.98 -9.55 -13.95
C VAL A 8 -1.81 -9.77 -13.00
N ALA A 9 -1.99 -10.60 -11.97
CA ALA A 9 -0.92 -10.91 -11.00
C ALA A 9 0.22 -11.69 -11.67
N ASP A 10 -0.09 -12.61 -12.56
CA ASP A 10 0.91 -13.39 -13.31
C ASP A 10 1.76 -12.50 -14.22
N ILE A 11 1.13 -11.57 -14.96
CA ILE A 11 1.87 -10.60 -15.79
C ILE A 11 2.75 -9.70 -14.93
N ARG A 12 2.23 -9.17 -13.82
CA ARG A 12 3.02 -8.32 -12.93
C ARG A 12 4.25 -9.06 -12.39
N LYS A 13 4.07 -10.30 -11.96
CA LYS A 13 5.16 -11.16 -11.49
C LYS A 13 6.25 -11.30 -12.56
N ARG A 14 5.85 -11.62 -13.80
CA ARG A 14 6.80 -11.77 -14.93
C ARG A 14 7.49 -10.45 -15.27
N VAL A 15 6.77 -9.33 -15.27
CA VAL A 15 7.38 -8.00 -15.51
C VAL A 15 8.45 -7.70 -14.47
N PHE A 16 8.17 -7.87 -13.18
CA PHE A 16 9.18 -7.62 -12.15
C PHE A 16 10.38 -8.57 -12.25
N ALA A 17 10.16 -9.84 -12.59
CA ALA A 17 11.24 -10.81 -12.78
C ALA A 17 12.14 -10.43 -13.97
N GLU A 18 11.55 -10.07 -15.12
CA GLU A 18 12.34 -9.69 -16.30
C GLU A 18 13.07 -8.35 -16.12
N VAL A 19 12.44 -7.37 -15.46
CA VAL A 19 13.13 -6.11 -15.12
C VAL A 19 14.28 -6.36 -14.13
N ALA A 20 14.08 -7.23 -13.14
CA ALA A 20 15.14 -7.59 -12.21
C ALA A 20 16.31 -8.33 -12.92
N LYS A 21 16.02 -9.28 -13.82
CA LYS A 21 17.06 -9.94 -14.64
C LYS A 21 17.84 -8.92 -15.45
N LEU A 22 17.14 -8.06 -16.17
CA LEU A 22 17.76 -6.98 -16.97
C LEU A 22 18.69 -6.12 -16.11
N ALA A 23 18.25 -5.75 -14.90
CA ALA A 23 19.05 -4.95 -13.98
C ALA A 23 20.28 -5.71 -13.45
N TYR A 24 20.13 -6.99 -13.08
CA TYR A 24 21.25 -7.82 -12.60
C TYR A 24 22.28 -8.11 -13.69
N GLU A 25 21.84 -8.34 -14.92
CA GLU A 25 22.74 -8.58 -16.06
C GLU A 25 23.47 -7.31 -16.47
N GLY A 26 22.78 -6.17 -16.51
CA GLY A 26 23.34 -4.89 -16.94
C GLY A 26 23.65 -4.84 -18.43
N GLY A 27 24.51 -3.90 -18.82
CA GLY A 27 24.93 -3.71 -20.21
C GLY A 27 23.92 -2.86 -21.00
N ASP A 28 23.59 -3.28 -22.21
CA ASP A 28 22.66 -2.55 -23.09
C ASP A 28 21.21 -2.76 -22.67
N TYR A 29 20.59 -1.72 -22.10
CA TYR A 29 19.19 -1.74 -21.68
C TYR A 29 18.19 -1.58 -22.83
N THR A 30 18.64 -1.28 -24.07
CA THR A 30 17.74 -1.23 -25.24
C THR A 30 17.11 -2.60 -25.52
N ARG A 31 17.72 -3.68 -25.06
CA ARG A 31 17.12 -5.03 -25.15
C ARG A 31 15.79 -5.17 -24.42
N MET A 32 15.41 -4.21 -23.56
CA MET A 32 14.05 -4.16 -22.97
C MET A 32 12.95 -4.10 -24.03
N GLU A 33 13.26 -3.66 -25.27
CA GLU A 33 12.33 -3.66 -26.41
C GLU A 33 11.80 -5.06 -26.74
N LYS A 34 12.57 -6.12 -26.42
CA LYS A 34 12.21 -7.52 -26.67
C LYS A 34 11.36 -8.13 -25.55
N LEU A 35 11.42 -7.59 -24.32
CA LEU A 35 10.76 -8.16 -23.15
C LEU A 35 9.23 -8.30 -23.33
N PRO A 36 8.49 -7.38 -23.96
CA PRO A 36 7.06 -7.58 -24.23
C PRO A 36 6.78 -8.84 -25.06
N TYR A 37 7.68 -9.23 -25.96
CA TYR A 37 7.54 -10.43 -26.80
C TYR A 37 7.88 -11.71 -26.03
N GLU A 38 8.80 -11.65 -25.09
CA GLU A 38 9.17 -12.75 -24.20
C GLU A 38 8.07 -13.01 -23.15
N ILE A 39 7.49 -11.92 -22.61
CA ILE A 39 6.38 -12.00 -21.64
C ILE A 39 5.08 -12.42 -22.31
N VAL A 40 4.82 -11.99 -23.53
CA VAL A 40 3.61 -12.34 -24.32
C VAL A 40 4.04 -12.97 -25.65
N PRO A 41 4.43 -14.25 -25.64
CA PRO A 41 4.87 -14.97 -26.84
C PRO A 41 3.67 -15.38 -27.70
N GLY A 42 3.94 -15.65 -28.99
CA GLY A 42 2.97 -16.16 -29.95
C GLY A 42 2.24 -15.04 -30.71
N GLU A 43 1.24 -15.43 -31.48
CA GLU A 43 0.54 -14.55 -32.44
C GLU A 43 -0.86 -14.14 -31.96
N VAL A 44 -1.40 -14.84 -30.98
CA VAL A 44 -2.77 -14.64 -30.48
C VAL A 44 -2.76 -14.02 -29.09
N GLY A 45 -3.55 -12.97 -28.90
CA GLY A 45 -3.80 -12.37 -27.59
C GLY A 45 -4.50 -13.36 -26.65
N ARG A 46 -4.06 -13.42 -25.40
CA ARG A 46 -4.63 -14.30 -24.36
C ARG A 46 -5.55 -13.57 -23.41
N GLN A 47 -5.31 -12.27 -23.20
CA GLN A 47 -6.03 -11.44 -22.22
C GLN A 47 -6.70 -10.23 -22.87
N ARG A 48 -6.35 -9.90 -24.11
CA ARG A 48 -6.90 -8.82 -24.91
C ARG A 48 -7.21 -9.32 -26.32
N GLU A 49 -7.98 -8.56 -27.06
CA GLU A 49 -8.36 -8.87 -28.42
C GLU A 49 -7.15 -8.95 -29.37
N SER A 50 -6.08 -8.22 -29.06
CA SER A 50 -4.89 -8.14 -29.89
C SER A 50 -3.63 -8.43 -29.06
N VAL A 51 -2.76 -9.30 -29.56
CA VAL A 51 -1.42 -9.55 -28.98
C VAL A 51 -0.55 -8.30 -29.01
N PHE A 52 -0.72 -7.42 -30.00
CA PHE A 52 -0.01 -6.14 -30.07
C PHE A 52 -0.42 -5.21 -28.92
N LEU A 53 -1.71 -5.17 -28.60
CA LEU A 53 -2.22 -4.39 -27.46
C LEU A 53 -1.69 -4.96 -26.13
N GLU A 54 -1.65 -6.29 -25.97
CA GLU A 54 -1.08 -6.92 -24.77
C GLU A 54 0.40 -6.54 -24.59
N ARG A 55 1.19 -6.62 -25.66
CA ARG A 55 2.61 -6.25 -25.66
C ARG A 55 2.82 -4.77 -25.38
N ALA A 56 1.99 -3.89 -25.94
CA ALA A 56 2.04 -2.47 -25.65
C ALA A 56 1.78 -2.19 -24.16
N ILE A 57 0.75 -2.83 -23.57
CA ILE A 57 0.44 -2.70 -22.13
C ILE A 57 1.59 -3.23 -21.27
N VAL A 58 2.17 -4.36 -21.63
CA VAL A 58 3.32 -4.94 -20.92
C VAL A 58 4.53 -4.02 -21.01
N GLY A 59 4.78 -3.40 -22.16
CA GLY A 59 5.85 -2.40 -22.33
C GLY A 59 5.72 -1.26 -21.34
N GLU A 60 4.53 -0.67 -21.19
CA GLU A 60 4.33 0.39 -20.20
C GLU A 60 4.51 -0.08 -18.75
N ARG A 61 4.14 -1.34 -18.45
CA ARG A 61 4.38 -1.92 -17.12
C ARG A 61 5.88 -2.09 -16.84
N ILE A 62 6.67 -2.47 -17.85
CA ILE A 62 8.13 -2.56 -17.75
C ILE A 62 8.70 -1.18 -17.43
N ARG A 63 8.31 -0.14 -18.17
CA ARG A 63 8.74 1.23 -17.89
C ARG A 63 8.44 1.66 -16.47
N LEU A 64 7.19 1.48 -16.03
CA LEU A 64 6.79 1.83 -14.65
C LEU A 64 7.55 1.01 -13.60
N ALA A 65 7.84 -0.26 -13.84
CA ALA A 65 8.65 -1.10 -12.94
C ALA A 65 10.10 -0.60 -12.85
N MET A 66 10.63 0.04 -13.89
CA MET A 66 11.94 0.70 -13.93
C MET A 66 11.91 2.14 -13.38
N GLY A 67 10.76 2.64 -12.92
CA GLY A 67 10.57 4.00 -12.43
C GLY A 67 10.29 5.04 -13.52
N LEU A 68 10.35 4.66 -14.79
CA LEU A 68 10.13 5.56 -15.94
C LEU A 68 8.67 6.03 -16.05
N PRO A 69 8.43 7.21 -16.66
CA PRO A 69 7.08 7.64 -17.01
C PRO A 69 6.47 6.78 -18.13
N LEU A 70 5.14 6.83 -18.26
CA LEU A 70 4.45 6.29 -19.42
C LEU A 70 4.90 7.05 -20.69
N ARG A 71 4.95 6.35 -21.83
CA ARG A 71 5.21 7.02 -23.12
C ARG A 71 4.04 7.93 -23.49
N PRO A 72 4.31 9.06 -24.14
CA PRO A 72 3.25 9.90 -24.69
C PRO A 72 2.45 9.11 -25.74
N VAL A 73 1.14 9.31 -25.75
CA VAL A 73 0.25 8.60 -26.72
C VAL A 73 0.26 9.27 -28.11
N THR A 74 0.57 10.55 -28.15
CA THR A 74 0.50 11.41 -29.35
C THR A 74 1.81 11.52 -30.10
N GLU A 75 2.89 11.03 -29.52
CA GLU A 75 4.24 11.16 -30.09
C GLU A 75 4.91 9.78 -30.19
N HIS A 76 5.76 9.63 -31.21
CA HIS A 76 6.55 8.42 -31.35
C HIS A 76 7.62 8.36 -30.24
N SER A 77 7.63 7.27 -29.50
CA SER A 77 8.62 7.00 -28.45
C SER A 77 8.89 5.49 -28.41
N VAL A 78 10.16 5.12 -28.39
CA VAL A 78 10.57 3.72 -28.20
C VAL A 78 10.43 3.33 -26.73
N LEU A 79 10.37 2.02 -26.46
CA LEU A 79 10.15 1.54 -25.08
C LEU A 79 11.30 1.92 -24.15
N SER A 80 12.52 2.00 -24.68
CA SER A 80 13.76 2.31 -23.97
C SER A 80 14.04 3.81 -23.78
N ASP A 81 13.18 4.71 -24.27
CA ASP A 81 13.39 6.15 -24.06
C ASP A 81 13.52 6.49 -22.57
N GLY A 82 14.60 7.20 -22.21
CA GLY A 82 14.90 7.63 -20.85
C GLY A 82 15.45 6.53 -19.93
N VAL A 83 15.75 5.34 -20.44
CA VAL A 83 16.24 4.22 -19.61
C VAL A 83 17.57 4.54 -18.93
N GLU A 84 18.46 5.27 -19.60
CA GLU A 84 19.76 5.65 -19.05
C GLU A 84 19.63 6.58 -17.84
N GLU A 85 18.60 7.43 -17.81
CA GLU A 85 18.31 8.32 -16.68
C GLU A 85 17.87 7.54 -15.44
N SER A 86 17.17 6.44 -15.62
CA SER A 86 16.70 5.57 -14.53
C SER A 86 17.71 4.51 -14.13
N ALA A 87 18.74 4.25 -14.97
CA ALA A 87 19.79 3.25 -14.75
C ALA A 87 20.88 3.76 -13.79
N ILE A 88 20.48 4.24 -12.64
CA ILE A 88 21.35 4.84 -11.63
C ILE A 88 21.27 4.08 -10.30
N ALA A 89 22.38 4.11 -9.55
CA ALA A 89 22.46 3.53 -8.22
C ALA A 89 21.98 4.53 -7.14
N ALA A 90 20.89 5.25 -7.41
CA ALA A 90 20.30 6.23 -6.51
C ALA A 90 18.78 6.24 -6.67
N LYS A 91 18.09 6.82 -5.70
CA LYS A 91 16.64 7.01 -5.80
C LYS A 91 16.30 7.83 -7.04
N TYR A 92 15.51 7.22 -7.92
CA TYR A 92 14.89 7.89 -9.06
C TYR A 92 13.39 8.05 -8.78
N TYR A 93 12.91 9.27 -8.77
CA TYR A 93 11.51 9.57 -8.55
C TYR A 93 11.03 10.67 -9.49
N ASP A 94 10.22 10.25 -10.44
CA ASP A 94 9.51 11.13 -11.36
C ASP A 94 8.01 10.99 -11.10
N PRO A 95 7.32 12.00 -10.53
CA PRO A 95 5.88 11.91 -10.27
C PRO A 95 5.06 11.84 -11.58
N PRO A 96 3.85 11.28 -11.56
CA PRO A 96 3.17 10.72 -10.41
C PRO A 96 3.57 9.27 -10.10
N LEU A 97 3.40 8.84 -8.83
CA LEU A 97 3.69 7.48 -8.41
C LEU A 97 2.67 6.46 -8.93
N ILE A 98 1.39 6.77 -8.85
CA ILE A 98 0.31 5.92 -9.36
C ILE A 98 -0.09 6.39 -10.74
N ASN A 99 -0.09 5.49 -11.71
CA ASN A 99 -0.33 5.81 -13.12
C ASN A 99 -1.49 4.99 -13.69
N VAL A 100 -2.17 5.52 -14.70
CA VAL A 100 -3.19 4.82 -15.49
C VAL A 100 -2.67 4.58 -16.90
N ILE A 101 -2.45 3.32 -17.25
CA ILE A 101 -2.19 2.93 -18.64
C ILE A 101 -3.52 3.07 -19.41
N LYS A 102 -3.70 4.18 -20.10
CA LYS A 102 -4.98 4.60 -20.68
C LYS A 102 -5.59 3.56 -21.62
N TYR A 103 -4.79 2.90 -22.44
CA TYR A 103 -5.25 1.87 -23.37
C TYR A 103 -5.40 0.47 -22.73
N ALA A 104 -4.99 0.30 -21.48
CA ALA A 104 -5.34 -0.86 -20.67
C ALA A 104 -6.67 -0.67 -19.93
N CYS A 105 -7.15 0.57 -19.81
CA CYS A 105 -8.39 0.90 -19.13
C CYS A 105 -9.61 0.50 -19.96
N ASN A 106 -10.52 -0.25 -19.35
CA ASN A 106 -11.75 -0.71 -20.01
C ASN A 106 -12.88 0.33 -20.02
N ALA A 107 -12.61 1.59 -19.67
CA ALA A 107 -13.63 2.65 -19.59
C ALA A 107 -14.92 2.20 -18.88
N CYS A 108 -14.78 1.50 -17.74
CA CYS A 108 -15.91 0.96 -16.98
C CYS A 108 -16.95 2.04 -16.72
N ALA A 109 -18.23 1.68 -16.89
CA ALA A 109 -19.33 2.61 -16.67
C ALA A 109 -19.32 3.17 -15.24
N PRO A 110 -19.73 4.43 -15.05
CA PRO A 110 -19.90 5.01 -13.72
C PRO A 110 -20.99 4.24 -12.96
N THR A 111 -21.01 4.40 -11.64
CA THR A 111 -21.98 3.71 -10.77
C THR A 111 -23.42 3.97 -11.22
N HIS A 112 -24.15 2.91 -11.51
CA HIS A 112 -25.58 2.94 -11.84
C HIS A 112 -26.24 1.61 -11.49
N TYR A 113 -27.57 1.57 -11.55
CA TYR A 113 -28.37 0.37 -11.33
C TYR A 113 -29.09 0.00 -12.61
N GLU A 114 -29.08 -1.29 -12.94
CA GLU A 114 -29.82 -1.83 -14.09
C GLU A 114 -30.72 -2.98 -13.67
N VAL A 115 -31.84 -3.11 -14.37
CA VAL A 115 -32.73 -4.25 -14.25
C VAL A 115 -32.30 -5.29 -15.29
N THR A 116 -32.02 -6.50 -14.81
CA THR A 116 -31.60 -7.62 -15.67
C THR A 116 -32.80 -8.38 -16.20
N SER A 117 -32.54 -9.30 -17.14
CA SER A 117 -33.53 -10.25 -17.67
C SER A 117 -34.14 -11.19 -16.59
N ALA A 118 -33.56 -11.24 -15.39
CA ALA A 118 -34.13 -11.96 -14.24
C ALA A 118 -35.40 -11.31 -13.67
N CYS A 119 -35.76 -10.10 -14.14
CA CYS A 119 -36.98 -9.41 -13.70
C CYS A 119 -38.23 -10.18 -14.12
N GLN A 120 -39.05 -10.61 -13.16
CA GLN A 120 -40.29 -11.35 -13.41
C GLN A 120 -41.52 -10.45 -13.56
N GLY A 121 -41.37 -9.13 -13.59
CA GLY A 121 -42.51 -8.22 -13.68
C GLY A 121 -43.52 -8.38 -12.55
N CYS A 122 -43.07 -8.70 -11.35
CA CYS A 122 -43.91 -9.10 -10.22
C CYS A 122 -45.01 -8.07 -9.91
N LEU A 123 -46.18 -8.54 -9.51
CA LEU A 123 -47.33 -7.68 -9.17
C LEU A 123 -47.06 -6.78 -7.95
N ALA A 124 -46.23 -7.25 -7.02
CA ALA A 124 -45.93 -6.52 -5.79
C ALA A 124 -45.05 -5.25 -6.01
N ARG A 125 -44.31 -5.20 -7.12
CA ARG A 125 -43.50 -4.02 -7.52
C ARG A 125 -42.72 -3.34 -6.40
N HIS A 126 -42.13 -4.14 -5.50
CA HIS A 126 -41.39 -3.61 -4.33
C HIS A 126 -40.30 -2.62 -4.71
N CYS A 127 -39.62 -2.80 -5.84
CA CYS A 127 -38.60 -1.88 -6.34
C CYS A 127 -39.14 -0.49 -6.65
N GLN A 128 -40.36 -0.38 -7.20
CA GLN A 128 -41.03 0.91 -7.46
C GLN A 128 -41.41 1.61 -6.16
N HIS A 129 -42.04 0.88 -5.22
CA HIS A 129 -42.47 1.41 -3.93
C HIS A 129 -41.28 1.82 -3.06
N ALA A 130 -40.14 1.14 -3.14
CA ALA A 130 -38.93 1.48 -2.40
C ALA A 130 -38.17 2.68 -2.97
N CYS A 131 -38.51 3.14 -4.19
CA CYS A 131 -37.77 4.22 -4.83
C CYS A 131 -38.25 5.59 -4.35
N PRO A 132 -37.44 6.36 -3.56
CA PRO A 132 -37.86 7.64 -3.01
C PRO A 132 -37.99 8.75 -4.05
N LYS A 133 -37.48 8.54 -5.28
CA LYS A 133 -37.52 9.48 -6.41
C LYS A 133 -38.49 9.08 -7.52
N GLY A 134 -39.22 7.95 -7.36
CA GLY A 134 -40.10 7.45 -8.40
C GLY A 134 -39.38 7.17 -9.74
N ALA A 135 -38.08 6.83 -9.67
CA ALA A 135 -37.26 6.61 -10.85
C ALA A 135 -37.49 5.24 -11.52
N ILE A 136 -38.44 4.44 -11.04
CA ILE A 136 -38.69 3.11 -11.58
C ILE A 136 -40.10 3.04 -12.14
N SER A 137 -40.19 2.70 -13.43
CA SER A 137 -41.42 2.42 -14.15
C SER A 137 -41.52 0.94 -14.52
N THR A 138 -42.65 0.54 -15.10
CA THR A 138 -42.79 -0.79 -15.69
C THR A 138 -43.08 -0.60 -17.19
N GLU A 139 -42.26 -1.21 -18.02
CA GLU A 139 -42.39 -1.22 -19.46
C GLU A 139 -42.36 -2.66 -19.97
N ARG A 140 -43.30 -3.00 -20.81
CA ARG A 140 -43.42 -4.37 -21.38
C ARG A 140 -43.32 -5.51 -20.36
N GLY A 141 -43.88 -5.29 -19.16
CA GLY A 141 -43.89 -6.27 -18.09
C GLY A 141 -42.61 -6.35 -17.22
N GLN A 142 -41.61 -5.50 -17.49
CA GLN A 142 -40.38 -5.46 -16.72
C GLN A 142 -40.19 -4.08 -16.10
N ALA A 143 -39.49 -4.03 -14.96
CA ALA A 143 -39.09 -2.76 -14.36
C ALA A 143 -38.00 -2.09 -15.21
N VAL A 144 -38.05 -0.77 -15.31
CA VAL A 144 -37.05 0.08 -15.99
C VAL A 144 -36.65 1.19 -15.03
N ILE A 145 -35.36 1.49 -14.95
CA ILE A 145 -34.82 2.55 -14.10
C ILE A 145 -34.45 3.75 -14.95
N ASP A 146 -35.12 4.88 -14.72
CA ASP A 146 -34.76 6.17 -15.26
C ASP A 146 -33.47 6.66 -14.59
N GLN A 147 -32.36 6.66 -15.33
CA GLN A 147 -31.02 6.99 -14.80
C GLN A 147 -30.90 8.48 -14.44
N ASP A 148 -31.67 9.35 -15.07
CA ASP A 148 -31.64 10.80 -14.82
C ASP A 148 -32.31 11.14 -13.47
N LYS A 149 -33.36 10.40 -13.10
CA LYS A 149 -34.04 10.53 -11.82
C LYS A 149 -33.37 9.72 -10.70
N CYS A 150 -32.55 8.72 -11.06
CA CYS A 150 -31.96 7.78 -10.12
C CYS A 150 -30.86 8.42 -9.28
N ILE A 151 -31.06 8.51 -7.97
CA ILE A 151 -30.06 9.01 -6.99
C ILE A 151 -29.08 7.91 -6.54
N LYS A 152 -29.08 6.75 -7.15
CA LYS A 152 -28.16 5.63 -6.90
C LYS A 152 -28.15 5.11 -5.44
N CYS A 153 -29.26 5.21 -4.73
CA CYS A 153 -29.35 4.84 -3.30
C CYS A 153 -29.40 3.33 -3.02
N GLY A 154 -29.68 2.49 -4.02
CA GLY A 154 -29.70 1.03 -3.89
C GLY A 154 -30.96 0.39 -3.31
N LYS A 155 -31.91 1.13 -2.77
CA LYS A 155 -33.13 0.60 -2.11
C LYS A 155 -33.94 -0.35 -3.00
N CYS A 156 -33.97 -0.09 -4.30
CA CYS A 156 -34.65 -0.95 -5.27
C CYS A 156 -34.00 -2.33 -5.41
N LYS A 157 -32.66 -2.38 -5.32
CA LYS A 157 -31.91 -3.64 -5.33
C LYS A 157 -32.21 -4.47 -4.09
N GLU A 158 -32.20 -3.84 -2.90
CA GLU A 158 -32.49 -4.50 -1.62
C GLU A 158 -33.94 -5.01 -1.56
N ALA A 159 -34.90 -4.24 -2.11
CA ALA A 159 -36.30 -4.60 -2.12
C ALA A 159 -36.66 -5.68 -3.18
N CYS A 160 -35.78 -6.01 -4.12
CA CYS A 160 -36.07 -6.94 -5.18
C CYS A 160 -35.95 -8.38 -4.71
N SER A 161 -37.07 -9.10 -4.53
CA SER A 161 -37.10 -10.51 -4.13
C SER A 161 -36.41 -11.46 -5.11
N TYR A 162 -36.33 -11.09 -6.38
CA TYR A 162 -35.68 -11.87 -7.45
C TYR A 162 -34.22 -11.49 -7.68
N GLN A 163 -33.69 -10.49 -6.92
CA GLN A 163 -32.35 -9.96 -7.10
C GLN A 163 -32.03 -9.53 -8.55
N ALA A 164 -33.08 -9.14 -9.27
CA ALA A 164 -33.01 -8.79 -10.70
C ALA A 164 -32.40 -7.41 -10.96
N ILE A 165 -32.10 -6.64 -9.89
CA ILE A 165 -31.48 -5.31 -10.02
C ILE A 165 -30.04 -5.41 -9.56
N ILE A 166 -29.11 -5.09 -10.46
CA ILE A 166 -27.67 -5.14 -10.20
C ILE A 166 -27.09 -3.73 -10.14
N LYS A 167 -26.06 -3.56 -9.35
CA LYS A 167 -25.25 -2.34 -9.25
C LYS A 167 -24.02 -2.51 -10.11
N PHE A 168 -23.89 -1.69 -11.13
CA PHE A 168 -22.62 -1.53 -11.83
C PHE A 168 -21.77 -0.50 -11.12
N THR A 169 -20.49 -0.75 -11.01
CA THR A 169 -19.54 0.19 -10.42
C THR A 169 -18.26 0.21 -11.25
N ARG A 170 -17.56 1.33 -11.18
CA ARG A 170 -16.17 1.41 -11.61
C ARG A 170 -15.29 1.00 -10.42
N PRO A 171 -14.66 -0.21 -10.44
CA PRO A 171 -14.00 -0.75 -9.24
C PRO A 171 -12.89 0.14 -8.68
N CYS A 172 -12.11 0.82 -9.53
CA CYS A 172 -11.07 1.74 -9.09
C CYS A 172 -11.63 3.00 -8.41
N GLN A 173 -12.77 3.51 -8.89
CA GLN A 173 -13.45 4.67 -8.33
C GLN A 173 -14.12 4.32 -6.99
N GLU A 174 -14.80 3.18 -6.92
CA GLU A 174 -15.43 2.68 -5.70
C GLU A 174 -14.40 2.43 -4.58
N ALA A 175 -13.20 1.93 -4.95
CA ALA A 175 -12.12 1.69 -4.00
C ALA A 175 -11.36 2.96 -3.59
N CYS A 176 -11.63 4.10 -4.22
CA CYS A 176 -10.92 5.34 -3.93
C CYS A 176 -11.64 6.15 -2.84
N GLY A 177 -11.28 5.92 -1.58
CA GLY A 177 -11.86 6.69 -0.47
C GLY A 177 -11.56 8.19 -0.51
N MET A 178 -10.59 8.65 -1.34
CA MET A 178 -10.35 10.09 -1.60
C MET A 178 -11.21 10.66 -2.73
N HIS A 179 -12.01 9.84 -3.40
CA HIS A 179 -12.78 10.25 -4.59
C HIS A 179 -11.93 10.95 -5.65
N ALA A 180 -10.65 10.55 -5.75
CA ALA A 180 -9.67 11.13 -6.66
C ALA A 180 -9.73 10.56 -8.09
N ILE A 181 -10.63 9.59 -8.36
CA ILE A 181 -10.72 8.96 -9.67
C ILE A 181 -11.97 9.44 -10.41
N GLY A 182 -11.73 10.21 -11.45
CA GLY A 182 -12.71 10.65 -12.41
C GLY A 182 -12.67 9.84 -13.71
N GLN A 183 -13.05 10.50 -14.79
CA GLN A 183 -12.95 9.98 -16.16
C GLN A 183 -12.48 11.07 -17.11
N ASP A 184 -11.70 10.66 -18.12
CA ASP A 184 -11.34 11.54 -19.22
C ASP A 184 -12.46 11.59 -20.29
N GLU A 185 -12.24 12.31 -21.37
CA GLU A 185 -13.17 12.48 -22.49
C GLU A 185 -13.58 11.16 -23.19
N TYR A 186 -12.73 10.12 -23.05
CA TYR A 186 -13.00 8.78 -23.59
C TYR A 186 -13.61 7.83 -22.54
N GLY A 187 -14.03 8.34 -21.39
CA GLY A 187 -14.59 7.55 -20.29
C GLY A 187 -13.56 6.70 -19.52
N ARG A 188 -12.25 6.84 -19.82
CA ARG A 188 -11.19 6.10 -19.11
C ARG A 188 -10.90 6.72 -17.75
N ALA A 189 -10.38 5.92 -16.82
CA ALA A 189 -10.02 6.41 -15.51
C ALA A 189 -8.98 7.54 -15.61
N ASP A 190 -9.20 8.59 -14.82
CA ASP A 190 -8.31 9.73 -14.67
C ASP A 190 -8.12 10.05 -13.19
N ILE A 191 -6.88 10.33 -12.77
CA ILE A 191 -6.54 10.53 -11.36
C ILE A 191 -6.29 12.00 -11.10
N ASP A 192 -7.07 12.57 -10.19
CA ASP A 192 -6.80 13.88 -9.59
C ASP A 192 -5.67 13.71 -8.55
N TYR A 193 -4.46 14.10 -8.94
CA TYR A 193 -3.28 13.93 -8.11
C TYR A 193 -3.24 14.88 -6.91
N ASP A 194 -3.96 15.98 -6.95
CA ASP A 194 -4.08 16.89 -5.80
C ASP A 194 -4.88 16.24 -4.66
N LYS A 195 -5.81 15.34 -4.98
CA LYS A 195 -6.56 14.56 -4.00
C LYS A 195 -5.87 13.24 -3.64
N CYS A 196 -5.12 12.66 -4.55
CA CYS A 196 -4.54 11.33 -4.38
C CYS A 196 -3.58 11.28 -3.19
N VAL A 197 -3.71 10.22 -2.36
CA VAL A 197 -2.81 9.93 -1.22
C VAL A 197 -1.91 8.71 -1.49
N ASN A 198 -1.84 8.25 -2.72
CA ASN A 198 -0.99 7.14 -3.20
C ASN A 198 -1.17 5.81 -2.41
N CYS A 199 -2.34 5.56 -1.84
CA CYS A 199 -2.59 4.34 -1.05
C CYS A 199 -2.58 3.04 -1.87
N GLY A 200 -2.78 3.11 -3.19
CA GLY A 200 -2.77 1.94 -4.08
C GLY A 200 -4.05 1.10 -4.09
N MET A 201 -5.13 1.49 -3.40
CA MET A 201 -6.38 0.72 -3.38
C MET A 201 -7.02 0.58 -4.77
N CYS A 202 -6.95 1.62 -5.60
CA CYS A 202 -7.41 1.58 -6.99
C CYS A 202 -6.66 0.54 -7.86
N LEU A 203 -5.38 0.34 -7.58
CA LEU A 203 -4.49 -0.59 -8.26
C LEU A 203 -4.88 -2.05 -7.93
N VAL A 204 -5.20 -2.33 -6.64
CA VAL A 204 -5.67 -3.65 -6.20
C VAL A 204 -7.02 -4.02 -6.80
N ASN A 205 -7.90 -3.03 -6.95
CA ASN A 205 -9.30 -3.24 -7.35
C ASN A 205 -9.53 -3.12 -8.86
N CYS A 206 -8.53 -2.75 -9.67
CA CYS A 206 -8.68 -2.71 -11.13
C CYS A 206 -8.58 -4.11 -11.75
N PRO A 207 -9.68 -4.73 -12.24
CA PRO A 207 -9.65 -6.08 -12.80
C PRO A 207 -8.89 -6.15 -14.13
N PHE A 208 -8.70 -5.02 -14.80
CA PHE A 208 -7.95 -4.92 -16.05
C PHE A 208 -6.46 -4.62 -15.81
N GLY A 209 -6.06 -4.36 -14.56
CA GLY A 209 -4.70 -3.99 -14.21
C GLY A 209 -4.21 -2.73 -14.90
N ALA A 210 -5.12 -1.81 -15.23
CA ALA A 210 -4.77 -0.56 -15.92
C ALA A 210 -4.06 0.44 -15.00
N ILE A 211 -4.21 0.32 -13.68
CA ILE A 211 -3.57 1.20 -12.70
C ILE A 211 -2.34 0.51 -12.15
N VAL A 212 -1.21 1.20 -12.18
CA VAL A 212 0.12 0.67 -11.83
C VAL A 212 0.91 1.73 -11.07
N ASP A 213 1.69 1.30 -10.10
CA ASP A 213 2.65 2.13 -9.38
C ASP A 213 4.04 2.05 -10.00
N LYS A 214 4.84 3.13 -9.88
CA LYS A 214 6.25 3.13 -10.26
C LYS A 214 7.08 2.31 -9.28
N GLY A 215 8.01 1.53 -9.82
CA GLY A 215 8.96 0.70 -9.06
C GLY A 215 10.26 1.43 -8.76
N GLN A 216 11.04 0.84 -7.84
CA GLN A 216 12.42 1.24 -7.52
C GLN A 216 13.39 0.04 -7.52
N LEU A 217 12.91 -1.14 -7.94
CA LEU A 217 13.75 -2.35 -7.94
C LEU A 217 14.93 -2.24 -8.90
N PHE A 218 14.77 -1.51 -10.01
CA PHE A 218 15.81 -1.31 -11.02
C PHE A 218 16.99 -0.55 -10.42
N GLN A 219 16.75 0.60 -9.77
CA GLN A 219 17.75 1.43 -9.12
C GLN A 219 18.40 0.72 -7.92
N LEU A 220 17.61 -0.01 -7.13
CA LEU A 220 18.12 -0.83 -6.02
C LEU A 220 19.13 -1.87 -6.50
N ILE A 221 18.81 -2.59 -7.57
CA ILE A 221 19.71 -3.60 -8.13
C ILE A 221 20.98 -2.93 -8.68
N HIS A 222 20.89 -1.74 -9.26
CA HIS A 222 22.06 -0.95 -9.65
C HIS A 222 22.96 -0.61 -8.46
N ALA A 223 22.38 -0.22 -7.32
CA ALA A 223 23.14 0.07 -6.10
C ALA A 223 23.87 -1.20 -5.59
N ILE A 224 23.18 -2.34 -5.55
CA ILE A 224 23.77 -3.63 -5.18
C ILE A 224 24.93 -4.00 -6.12
N ARG A 225 24.73 -3.88 -7.43
CA ARG A 225 25.77 -4.19 -8.44
C ARG A 225 26.98 -3.27 -8.37
N LYS A 226 26.78 -2.01 -8.00
CA LYS A 226 27.86 -1.04 -7.78
C LYS A 226 28.70 -1.38 -6.54
N GLY A 227 28.23 -2.27 -5.69
CA GLY A 227 28.88 -2.66 -4.44
C GLY A 227 28.52 -1.77 -3.25
N ASP A 228 27.42 -1.02 -3.34
CA ASP A 228 26.92 -0.26 -2.20
C ASP A 228 26.46 -1.22 -1.10
N LYS A 229 26.71 -0.85 0.15
CA LYS A 229 26.23 -1.59 1.32
C LYS A 229 24.72 -1.39 1.49
N VAL A 230 23.89 -2.25 0.92
CA VAL A 230 22.43 -2.15 1.04
C VAL A 230 21.94 -3.04 2.16
N VAL A 231 21.33 -2.46 3.17
CA VAL A 231 20.60 -3.13 4.25
C VAL A 231 19.12 -3.12 3.92
N ALA A 232 18.50 -4.29 3.96
CA ALA A 232 17.06 -4.41 3.82
C ALA A 232 16.37 -4.25 5.17
N ILE A 233 15.27 -3.50 5.23
CA ILE A 233 14.37 -3.44 6.37
C ILE A 233 12.99 -3.94 5.94
N ILE A 234 12.42 -4.92 6.64
CA ILE A 234 11.20 -5.61 6.21
C ILE A 234 10.04 -5.37 7.15
N ALA A 235 8.88 -5.01 6.57
CA ALA A 235 7.66 -4.77 7.35
C ALA A 235 7.11 -6.05 7.97
N PRO A 236 6.50 -6.02 9.19
CA PRO A 236 6.02 -7.22 9.89
C PRO A 236 5.00 -8.06 9.12
N ALA A 237 4.34 -7.47 8.11
CA ALA A 237 3.41 -8.15 7.22
C ALA A 237 4.07 -9.19 6.27
N PHE A 238 5.39 -9.39 6.34
CA PHE A 238 6.14 -10.24 5.40
C PHE A 238 5.89 -11.74 5.59
N TRP A 239 5.52 -12.18 6.79
CA TRP A 239 5.42 -13.61 7.11
C TRP A 239 4.41 -14.32 6.22
N GLY A 240 4.87 -15.37 5.54
CA GLY A 240 4.07 -16.18 4.62
C GLY A 240 3.85 -15.57 3.24
N GLN A 241 4.37 -14.36 2.94
CA GLN A 241 4.21 -13.73 1.62
C GLN A 241 4.91 -14.54 0.51
N PHE A 242 5.99 -15.23 0.83
CA PHE A 242 6.80 -15.95 -0.16
C PHE A 242 6.57 -17.48 -0.16
N GLY A 243 5.71 -17.96 0.72
CA GLY A 243 5.33 -19.37 0.85
C GLY A 243 4.89 -19.70 2.27
N ASP A 244 4.03 -20.71 2.44
CA ASP A 244 3.48 -21.06 3.75
C ASP A 244 4.51 -21.65 4.70
N ASN A 245 5.50 -22.32 4.13
CA ASN A 245 6.56 -23.01 4.87
C ASN A 245 7.90 -22.27 4.81
N VAL A 246 7.93 -21.06 4.22
CA VAL A 246 9.15 -20.25 4.16
C VAL A 246 9.34 -19.56 5.50
N THR A 247 10.48 -19.84 6.13
CA THR A 247 10.82 -19.28 7.44
C THR A 247 11.49 -17.90 7.30
N PRO A 248 11.48 -17.08 8.35
CA PRO A 248 12.25 -15.84 8.37
C PRO A 248 13.75 -16.03 8.15
N GLY A 249 14.31 -17.12 8.67
CA GLY A 249 15.71 -17.46 8.44
C GLY A 249 16.02 -17.71 6.97
N GLN A 250 15.18 -18.49 6.28
CA GLN A 250 15.30 -18.72 4.84
C GLN A 250 15.17 -17.41 4.04
N ILE A 251 14.28 -16.50 4.44
CA ILE A 251 14.15 -15.18 3.79
C ILE A 251 15.45 -14.39 3.98
N ARG A 252 16.04 -14.40 5.18
CA ARG A 252 17.31 -13.72 5.46
C ARG A 252 18.44 -14.22 4.57
N GLU A 253 18.58 -15.53 4.41
CA GLU A 253 19.59 -16.11 3.51
C GLU A 253 19.27 -15.77 2.03
N ALA A 254 18.01 -15.84 1.61
CA ALA A 254 17.62 -15.44 0.28
C ALA A 254 17.96 -13.96 -0.01
N MET A 255 17.83 -13.07 0.97
CA MET A 255 18.21 -11.66 0.83
C MET A 255 19.71 -11.48 0.62
N LYS A 256 20.54 -12.26 1.31
CA LYS A 256 21.99 -12.26 1.06
C LYS A 256 22.31 -12.73 -0.36
N MET A 257 21.60 -13.75 -0.87
CA MET A 257 21.75 -14.23 -2.25
C MET A 257 21.36 -13.17 -3.29
N LEU A 258 20.47 -12.25 -2.97
CA LEU A 258 20.14 -11.09 -3.80
C LEU A 258 21.21 -9.98 -3.75
N GLY A 259 22.14 -10.03 -2.79
CA GLY A 259 23.23 -9.07 -2.61
C GLY A 259 23.00 -8.04 -1.50
N PHE A 260 21.98 -8.20 -0.65
CA PHE A 260 21.84 -7.38 0.56
C PHE A 260 22.87 -7.79 1.62
N VAL A 261 23.33 -6.83 2.40
CA VAL A 261 24.28 -7.06 3.50
C VAL A 261 23.57 -7.74 4.68
N SER A 262 22.40 -7.27 5.04
CA SER A 262 21.57 -7.84 6.10
C SER A 262 20.09 -7.57 5.86
N LEU A 263 19.25 -8.22 6.67
CA LEU A 263 17.79 -8.03 6.73
C LEU A 263 17.39 -7.78 8.18
N GLU A 264 16.82 -6.60 8.45
CA GLU A 264 16.37 -6.17 9.77
C GLU A 264 14.84 -6.01 9.81
N GLU A 265 14.26 -6.16 11.00
CA GLU A 265 12.81 -6.09 11.18
C GLU A 265 12.35 -4.65 11.46
N VAL A 266 11.40 -4.15 10.67
CA VAL A 266 10.77 -2.84 10.94
C VAL A 266 9.91 -2.85 12.20
N ALA A 267 9.59 -4.03 12.74
CA ALA A 267 8.92 -4.16 14.01
C ALA A 267 9.74 -3.59 15.20
N ILE A 268 11.08 -3.53 15.08
CA ILE A 268 11.96 -2.82 16.02
C ILE A 268 11.59 -1.33 16.07
N GLY A 269 11.49 -0.69 14.91
CA GLY A 269 11.04 0.71 14.85
C GLY A 269 9.58 0.90 15.25
N ALA A 270 8.75 -0.16 15.21
CA ALA A 270 7.39 -0.10 15.72
C ALA A 270 7.38 -0.08 17.26
N ASP A 271 8.28 -0.82 17.92
CA ASP A 271 8.45 -0.75 19.36
C ASP A 271 8.87 0.66 19.79
N LEU A 272 9.87 1.24 19.12
CA LEU A 272 10.33 2.61 19.40
C LEU A 272 9.21 3.64 19.13
N CYS A 273 8.45 3.48 18.05
CA CYS A 273 7.31 4.33 17.72
C CYS A 273 6.23 4.28 18.81
N ALA A 274 5.93 3.07 19.33
CA ALA A 274 4.93 2.91 20.40
C ALA A 274 5.37 3.60 21.70
N ILE A 275 6.65 3.55 22.04
CA ILE A 275 7.19 4.21 23.22
C ILE A 275 7.05 5.73 23.10
N GLU A 276 7.45 6.30 21.97
CA GLU A 276 7.37 7.73 21.76
C GLU A 276 5.93 8.25 21.66
N GLU A 277 5.06 7.54 20.94
CA GLU A 277 3.63 7.90 20.88
C GLU A 277 2.98 7.80 22.28
N ALA A 278 3.41 6.87 23.13
CA ALA A 278 2.94 6.76 24.52
C ALA A 278 3.38 7.97 25.38
N GLU A 279 4.64 8.37 25.27
CA GLU A 279 5.16 9.55 25.98
C GLU A 279 4.49 10.84 25.48
N GLU A 280 4.31 10.99 24.16
CA GLU A 280 3.59 12.12 23.55
C GLU A 280 2.14 12.18 24.05
N PHE A 281 1.44 11.03 24.07
CA PHE A 281 0.06 10.96 24.57
C PHE A 281 -0.03 11.37 26.04
N LEU A 282 0.82 10.82 26.90
CA LEU A 282 0.83 11.13 28.34
C LEU A 282 1.18 12.58 28.67
N ARG A 283 1.97 13.24 27.82
CA ARG A 283 2.37 14.64 27.96
C ARG A 283 1.32 15.61 27.48
N ASP A 284 0.57 15.26 26.44
CA ASP A 284 -0.22 16.23 25.68
C ASP A 284 -1.73 16.00 25.76
N VAL A 285 -2.23 14.79 26.06
CA VAL A 285 -3.67 14.46 26.12
C VAL A 285 -4.13 14.27 27.57
N PRO A 286 -5.24 14.89 28.02
CA PRO A 286 -6.11 15.81 27.25
C PRO A 286 -5.75 17.30 27.38
N GLU A 287 -4.64 17.65 28.08
CA GLU A 287 -4.39 19.00 28.60
C GLU A 287 -4.00 20.01 27.53
N LYS A 288 -3.20 19.61 26.55
CA LYS A 288 -2.79 20.47 25.42
C LYS A 288 -3.59 20.22 24.16
N GLN A 289 -4.07 18.98 23.98
CA GLN A 289 -4.86 18.60 22.82
C GLN A 289 -5.99 17.64 23.23
N PRO A 290 -7.17 17.71 22.57
CA PRO A 290 -8.32 16.94 23.00
C PRO A 290 -8.16 15.42 22.80
N PHE A 291 -7.39 15.00 21.78
CA PHE A 291 -7.07 13.61 21.45
C PHE A 291 -5.75 13.55 20.71
N MET A 292 -5.13 12.39 20.62
CA MET A 292 -4.01 12.14 19.72
C MET A 292 -4.38 11.12 18.66
N ALA A 293 -3.89 11.33 17.44
CA ALA A 293 -4.04 10.38 16.33
C ALA A 293 -2.67 9.86 15.91
N THR A 294 -2.55 8.54 15.69
CA THR A 294 -1.29 7.90 15.27
C THR A 294 -0.84 8.34 13.88
N SER A 295 0.46 8.31 13.59
CA SER A 295 1.04 8.80 12.33
C SER A 295 1.57 7.71 11.39
N CYS A 296 1.64 6.45 11.82
CA CYS A 296 2.35 5.36 11.15
C CYS A 296 1.88 5.05 9.72
N CYS A 297 0.61 5.34 9.37
CA CYS A 297 0.07 5.18 8.02
C CYS A 297 0.14 6.51 7.23
N PRO A 298 1.07 6.66 6.26
CA PRO A 298 1.28 7.94 5.57
C PRO A 298 0.08 8.40 4.74
N ALA A 299 -0.69 7.47 4.17
CA ALA A 299 -1.89 7.82 3.41
C ALA A 299 -3.04 8.31 4.30
N TRP A 300 -3.17 7.76 5.51
CA TRP A 300 -4.11 8.24 6.54
C TRP A 300 -3.75 9.64 7.00
N SER A 301 -2.50 9.88 7.42
CA SER A 301 -2.09 11.18 7.93
C SER A 301 -2.20 12.28 6.86
N VAL A 302 -1.89 11.98 5.58
CA VAL A 302 -2.10 12.92 4.47
C VAL A 302 -3.58 13.23 4.27
N MET A 303 -4.47 12.22 4.31
CA MET A 303 -5.92 12.46 4.20
C MET A 303 -6.41 13.34 5.34
N ALA A 304 -6.02 13.01 6.58
CA ALA A 304 -6.45 13.76 7.76
C ALA A 304 -6.00 15.23 7.67
N LYS A 305 -4.76 15.50 7.27
CA LYS A 305 -4.25 16.87 7.08
C LYS A 305 -4.95 17.62 5.95
N LYS A 306 -5.27 16.93 4.83
CA LYS A 306 -5.96 17.56 3.69
C LYS A 306 -7.43 17.89 3.98
N GLU A 307 -8.17 16.96 4.59
CA GLU A 307 -9.62 17.12 4.78
C GLU A 307 -10.00 17.74 6.14
N PHE A 308 -9.11 17.62 7.14
CA PHE A 308 -9.30 18.12 8.49
C PHE A 308 -8.07 18.92 8.97
N PRO A 309 -7.73 20.03 8.28
CA PRO A 309 -6.48 20.77 8.58
C PRO A 309 -6.40 21.24 10.03
N GLY A 310 -7.54 21.54 10.68
CA GLY A 310 -7.59 21.89 12.10
C GLY A 310 -7.18 20.76 13.05
N PHE A 311 -7.11 19.52 12.59
CA PHE A 311 -6.66 18.36 13.37
C PHE A 311 -5.22 17.96 13.06
N ALA A 312 -4.57 18.63 12.12
CA ALA A 312 -3.17 18.35 11.79
C ALA A 312 -2.24 18.38 13.01
N PRO A 313 -2.39 19.32 13.99
CA PRO A 313 -1.59 19.35 15.20
C PRO A 313 -1.82 18.16 16.16
N TYR A 314 -2.95 17.46 16.04
CA TYR A 314 -3.31 16.33 16.91
C TYR A 314 -2.86 14.97 16.34
N ILE A 315 -2.26 14.97 15.15
CA ILE A 315 -1.62 13.79 14.58
C ILE A 315 -0.21 13.72 15.15
N SER A 316 0.12 12.59 15.76
CA SER A 316 1.44 12.37 16.36
C SER A 316 2.56 12.78 15.39
N MET A 317 3.55 13.44 15.94
CA MET A 317 4.74 13.87 15.22
C MET A 317 5.84 12.81 15.23
N THR A 318 5.64 11.71 15.95
CA THR A 318 6.57 10.59 16.00
C THR A 318 6.86 10.05 14.60
N MET A 319 8.11 9.75 14.33
CA MET A 319 8.54 9.14 13.07
C MET A 319 7.92 7.76 12.90
N THR A 320 7.60 7.43 11.64
CA THR A 320 7.04 6.10 11.36
C THR A 320 8.07 4.99 11.61
N PRO A 321 7.62 3.75 11.91
CA PRO A 321 8.52 2.61 12.12
C PRO A 321 9.57 2.42 11.02
N MET A 322 9.22 2.67 9.76
CA MET A 322 10.15 2.63 8.63
C MET A 322 11.31 3.62 8.81
N VAL A 323 10.99 4.85 9.21
CA VAL A 323 11.99 5.92 9.35
C VAL A 323 12.84 5.71 10.59
N LEU A 324 12.24 5.33 11.72
CA LEU A 324 12.95 5.03 12.96
C LEU A 324 13.97 3.91 12.77
N THR A 325 13.56 2.78 12.17
CA THR A 325 14.48 1.69 11.86
C THR A 325 15.60 2.13 10.92
N ALA A 326 15.27 2.89 9.87
CA ALA A 326 16.26 3.36 8.92
C ALA A 326 17.29 4.29 9.56
N ARG A 327 16.85 5.26 10.38
CA ARG A 327 17.75 6.18 11.11
C ARG A 327 18.63 5.44 12.10
N LEU A 328 18.06 4.53 12.89
CA LEU A 328 18.82 3.70 13.83
C LEU A 328 19.99 2.99 13.13
N LEU A 329 19.72 2.36 11.97
CA LEU A 329 20.75 1.66 11.21
C LEU A 329 21.78 2.61 10.61
N LYS A 330 21.36 3.76 10.06
CA LYS A 330 22.29 4.77 9.53
C LYS A 330 23.13 5.45 10.60
N LYS A 331 22.66 5.52 11.85
CA LYS A 331 23.50 5.96 12.97
C LYS A 331 24.60 4.95 13.30
N LYS A 332 24.29 3.64 13.19
CA LYS A 332 25.27 2.56 13.40
C LYS A 332 26.26 2.43 12.23
N ASP A 333 25.80 2.59 10.99
CA ASP A 333 26.64 2.63 9.77
C ASP A 333 26.15 3.74 8.83
N PRO A 334 26.73 4.96 8.88
CA PRO A 334 26.33 6.08 8.02
C PRO A 334 26.52 5.83 6.51
N ASN A 335 27.34 4.85 6.15
CA ASN A 335 27.60 4.51 4.76
C ASN A 335 26.64 3.46 4.20
N CYS A 336 25.74 2.91 5.00
CA CYS A 336 24.76 1.96 4.51
C CYS A 336 23.62 2.68 3.75
N ARG A 337 23.07 1.97 2.78
CA ARG A 337 21.83 2.35 2.11
C ARG A 337 20.69 1.49 2.62
N ILE A 338 19.53 2.08 2.81
CA ILE A 338 18.37 1.40 3.36
C ILE A 338 17.34 1.13 2.27
N ALA A 339 16.96 -0.14 2.12
CA ALA A 339 15.86 -0.56 1.27
C ALA A 339 14.70 -1.07 2.12
N PHE A 340 13.61 -0.31 2.19
CA PHE A 340 12.39 -0.76 2.85
C PHE A 340 11.62 -1.72 1.95
N ILE A 341 11.21 -2.86 2.51
CA ILE A 341 10.40 -3.88 1.84
C ILE A 341 9.10 -4.07 2.60
N GLY A 342 7.97 -3.82 1.94
CA GLY A 342 6.71 -3.89 2.65
C GLY A 342 5.47 -3.94 1.76
N PRO A 343 4.27 -3.92 2.35
CA PRO A 343 3.01 -4.07 1.63
C PRO A 343 2.49 -2.77 1.00
N CYS A 344 3.21 -1.64 1.13
CA CYS A 344 2.60 -0.32 1.01
C CYS A 344 3.17 0.52 -0.15
N ALA A 345 2.30 0.93 -1.10
CA ALA A 345 2.68 1.87 -2.16
C ALA A 345 2.91 3.30 -1.63
N ALA A 346 2.15 3.74 -0.61
CA ALA A 346 2.29 5.09 -0.04
C ALA A 346 3.65 5.31 0.66
N LYS A 347 4.33 4.25 1.10
CA LYS A 347 5.69 4.35 1.66
C LYS A 347 6.72 4.81 0.61
N LYS A 348 6.49 4.58 -0.69
CA LYS A 348 7.33 5.12 -1.76
C LYS A 348 7.27 6.66 -1.79
N LEU A 349 6.07 7.24 -1.59
CA LEU A 349 5.90 8.68 -1.50
C LEU A 349 6.50 9.25 -0.20
N GLU A 350 6.28 8.57 0.94
CA GLU A 350 6.86 8.98 2.23
C GLU A 350 8.39 9.05 2.14
N ALA A 351 9.03 8.01 1.63
CA ALA A 351 10.48 7.98 1.43
C ALA A 351 11.02 9.03 0.44
N SER A 352 10.16 9.71 -0.32
CA SER A 352 10.55 10.78 -1.25
C SER A 352 10.44 12.19 -0.65
N ARG A 353 9.86 12.33 0.57
CA ARG A 353 9.76 13.61 1.27
C ARG A 353 11.15 14.12 1.69
N ARG A 354 11.33 15.43 1.73
CA ARG A 354 12.62 16.06 2.10
C ARG A 354 13.14 15.59 3.44
N SER A 355 12.26 15.49 4.46
CA SER A 355 12.61 15.07 5.82
C SER A 355 12.99 13.59 5.97
N VAL A 356 12.73 12.75 4.98
CA VAL A 356 12.89 11.28 5.05
C VAL A 356 13.76 10.71 3.94
N ARG A 357 13.95 11.45 2.85
CA ARG A 357 14.64 10.94 1.63
C ARG A 357 16.09 10.53 1.88
N SER A 358 16.73 11.07 2.90
CA SER A 358 18.10 10.71 3.32
C SER A 358 18.14 9.44 4.18
N ASP A 359 17.04 9.09 4.84
CA ASP A 359 16.96 7.94 5.74
C ASP A 359 16.67 6.64 4.98
N VAL A 360 15.72 6.69 4.03
CA VAL A 360 15.29 5.51 3.26
C VAL A 360 15.65 5.73 1.79
N ASP A 361 16.56 4.91 1.26
CA ASP A 361 17.05 5.06 -0.10
C ASP A 361 16.12 4.43 -1.14
N PHE A 362 15.54 3.26 -0.86
CA PHE A 362 14.65 2.54 -1.77
C PHE A 362 13.43 1.98 -1.03
N VAL A 363 12.32 1.86 -1.75
CA VAL A 363 11.10 1.22 -1.24
C VAL A 363 10.58 0.21 -2.25
N LEU A 364 10.50 -1.05 -1.84
CA LEU A 364 9.94 -2.14 -2.62
C LEU A 364 8.68 -2.69 -1.99
N THR A 365 7.79 -3.18 -2.83
CA THR A 365 6.68 -4.03 -2.41
C THR A 365 7.09 -5.50 -2.34
N PHE A 366 6.31 -6.34 -1.64
CA PHE A 366 6.54 -7.79 -1.64
C PHE A 366 6.41 -8.40 -3.05
N GLU A 367 5.61 -7.80 -3.94
CA GLU A 367 5.53 -8.23 -5.34
C GLU A 367 6.84 -7.99 -6.09
N GLU A 368 7.46 -6.81 -5.89
CA GLU A 368 8.75 -6.46 -6.49
C GLU A 368 9.86 -7.38 -5.97
N LEU A 369 9.92 -7.62 -4.66
CA LEU A 369 10.91 -8.54 -4.07
C LEU A 369 10.73 -9.97 -4.58
N ARG A 370 9.48 -10.46 -4.73
CA ARG A 370 9.22 -11.78 -5.33
C ARG A 370 9.76 -11.85 -6.76
N GLY A 371 9.67 -10.78 -7.54
CA GLY A 371 10.28 -10.70 -8.86
C GLY A 371 11.80 -10.83 -8.82
N MET A 372 12.46 -10.23 -7.80
CA MET A 372 13.92 -10.39 -7.62
C MET A 372 14.30 -11.82 -7.27
N PHE A 373 13.55 -12.50 -6.39
CA PHE A 373 13.77 -13.92 -6.08
C PHE A 373 13.67 -14.79 -7.33
N GLU A 374 12.66 -14.57 -8.16
CA GLU A 374 12.47 -15.30 -9.40
C GLU A 374 13.58 -15.02 -10.42
N ALA A 375 14.01 -13.76 -10.55
CA ALA A 375 15.11 -13.38 -11.44
C ALA A 375 16.43 -14.09 -11.11
N LYS A 376 16.67 -14.35 -9.83
CA LYS A 376 17.87 -15.09 -9.35
C LYS A 376 17.65 -16.60 -9.25
N GLY A 377 16.45 -17.10 -9.60
CA GLY A 377 16.15 -18.53 -9.48
C GLY A 377 16.18 -19.05 -8.05
N ILE A 378 15.84 -18.21 -7.07
CA ILE A 378 15.84 -18.57 -5.65
C ILE A 378 14.71 -19.55 -5.37
N ASP A 379 15.07 -20.76 -4.97
CA ASP A 379 14.16 -21.81 -4.49
C ASP A 379 14.32 -21.98 -2.99
N PHE A 380 13.31 -21.53 -2.23
CA PHE A 380 13.32 -21.60 -0.77
C PHE A 380 13.43 -23.02 -0.22
N SER A 381 13.04 -24.06 -1.00
CA SER A 381 13.19 -25.46 -0.58
C SER A 381 14.65 -25.93 -0.49
N GLN A 382 15.57 -25.21 -1.14
CA GLN A 382 16.99 -25.49 -1.15
C GLN A 382 17.79 -24.62 -0.16
N ILE A 383 17.12 -23.69 0.53
CA ILE A 383 17.78 -22.78 1.48
C ILE A 383 17.70 -23.38 2.87
N GLU A 384 18.85 -23.52 3.53
CA GLU A 384 18.92 -23.90 4.93
C GLU A 384 18.30 -22.81 5.82
N ASP A 385 17.54 -23.24 6.82
CA ASP A 385 16.94 -22.32 7.78
C ASP A 385 18.00 -21.83 8.77
N SER A 386 18.43 -20.59 8.62
CA SER A 386 19.26 -19.97 9.65
C SER A 386 18.40 -19.65 10.87
N ALA A 387 18.97 -19.74 12.08
CA ALA A 387 18.25 -19.43 13.30
C ALA A 387 17.56 -18.05 13.20
N ALA A 388 16.24 -18.03 13.38
CA ALA A 388 15.47 -16.80 13.32
C ALA A 388 15.84 -15.92 14.53
N HIS A 389 16.45 -14.77 14.29
CA HIS A 389 16.60 -13.72 15.27
C HIS A 389 15.35 -12.85 15.23
N TYR A 390 14.53 -12.90 16.26
CA TYR A 390 13.42 -11.98 16.49
C TYR A 390 13.88 -10.95 17.51
N GLU A 391 13.89 -9.69 17.12
CA GLU A 391 14.39 -8.59 17.96
C GLU A 391 13.29 -7.56 18.29
N ALA A 392 12.04 -7.88 17.93
CA ALA A 392 10.89 -7.03 18.18
C ALA A 392 9.90 -7.69 19.14
N SER A 393 9.08 -6.87 19.80
CA SER A 393 8.01 -7.32 20.67
C SER A 393 6.79 -7.84 19.89
N ALA A 394 5.96 -8.65 20.54
CA ALA A 394 4.68 -9.08 19.97
C ALA A 394 3.74 -7.90 19.61
N PRO A 395 3.62 -6.82 20.43
CA PRO A 395 2.90 -5.61 20.05
C PRO A 395 3.52 -4.90 18.85
N GLY A 396 4.85 -4.75 18.75
CA GLY A 396 5.54 -4.14 17.61
C GLY A 396 5.26 -4.89 16.31
N VAL A 397 5.31 -6.22 16.34
CA VAL A 397 4.86 -7.07 15.21
C VAL A 397 3.38 -6.80 14.90
N GLY A 398 2.55 -6.58 15.92
CA GLY A 398 1.12 -6.30 15.84
C GLY A 398 0.74 -5.06 15.04
N PHE A 399 1.64 -4.07 14.86
CA PHE A 399 1.43 -2.88 14.05
C PHE A 399 0.93 -3.16 12.62
N ALA A 400 1.20 -4.35 12.10
CA ALA A 400 0.76 -4.74 10.77
C ALA A 400 -0.75 -4.99 10.64
N ALA A 401 -1.48 -5.15 11.73
CA ALA A 401 -2.94 -5.30 11.75
C ALA A 401 -3.63 -4.01 12.20
N GLY A 402 -4.88 -3.80 11.79
CA GLY A 402 -5.68 -2.69 12.29
C GLY A 402 -5.97 -2.81 13.78
N GLY A 403 -5.87 -1.72 14.51
CA GLY A 403 -5.94 -1.67 15.98
C GLY A 403 -4.63 -2.03 16.68
N GLY A 404 -3.63 -2.49 15.95
CA GLY A 404 -2.37 -2.96 16.52
C GLY A 404 -1.46 -1.84 17.04
N VAL A 405 -1.50 -0.68 16.40
CA VAL A 405 -0.72 0.49 16.83
C VAL A 405 -1.25 1.02 18.16
N ALA A 406 -2.55 1.31 18.20
CA ALA A 406 -3.20 1.82 19.41
C ALA A 406 -3.00 0.87 20.60
N LYS A 407 -3.10 -0.45 20.34
CA LYS A 407 -2.88 -1.46 21.37
C LYS A 407 -1.44 -1.46 21.89
N ALA A 408 -0.45 -1.35 21.01
CA ALA A 408 0.96 -1.31 21.45
C ALA A 408 1.28 -0.06 22.26
N VAL A 409 0.74 1.10 21.86
CA VAL A 409 0.86 2.36 22.63
C VAL A 409 0.17 2.23 24.00
N GLU A 410 -1.03 1.66 24.06
CA GLU A 410 -1.77 1.38 25.28
C GLU A 410 -0.95 0.49 26.24
N GLU A 411 -0.32 -0.58 25.74
CA GLU A 411 0.51 -1.48 26.55
C GLU A 411 1.76 -0.78 27.11
N VAL A 412 2.34 0.16 26.38
CA VAL A 412 3.44 1.01 26.87
C VAL A 412 2.95 1.98 27.95
N ILE A 413 1.82 2.66 27.71
CA ILE A 413 1.23 3.60 28.70
C ILE A 413 0.93 2.86 30.00
N HIS A 414 0.30 1.69 29.94
CA HIS A 414 0.03 0.89 31.14
C HIS A 414 1.29 0.50 31.92
N ARG A 415 2.41 0.32 31.22
CA ARG A 415 3.69 0.02 31.87
C ARG A 415 4.31 1.24 32.53
N ILE A 416 4.21 2.44 31.92
CA ILE A 416 4.73 3.70 32.44
C ILE A 416 3.82 4.26 33.55
N ARG A 417 2.51 4.24 33.32
CA ARG A 417 1.46 4.81 34.17
C ARG A 417 0.29 3.84 34.33
N PRO A 418 0.38 2.79 35.19
CA PRO A 418 -0.67 1.79 35.36
C PRO A 418 -2.04 2.34 35.78
N GLU A 419 -2.04 3.52 36.39
CA GLU A 419 -3.26 4.22 36.83
C GLU A 419 -4.02 4.94 35.70
N VAL A 420 -3.43 5.11 34.53
CA VAL A 420 -4.02 5.81 33.41
C VAL A 420 -4.86 4.85 32.56
N GLU A 421 -6.16 5.06 32.50
CA GLU A 421 -7.05 4.35 31.57
C GLU A 421 -7.00 5.02 30.18
N VAL A 422 -6.43 4.33 29.20
CA VAL A 422 -6.38 4.80 27.81
C VAL A 422 -7.61 4.30 27.06
N LYS A 423 -8.30 5.21 26.40
CA LYS A 423 -9.41 4.89 25.48
C LYS A 423 -8.91 4.95 24.06
N THR A 424 -9.13 3.88 23.30
CA THR A 424 -8.67 3.77 21.94
C THR A 424 -9.82 3.62 20.95
N VAL A 425 -9.66 4.14 19.74
CA VAL A 425 -10.56 3.90 18.61
C VAL A 425 -9.70 3.68 17.38
N ALA A 426 -9.93 2.56 16.69
CA ALA A 426 -9.28 2.25 15.42
C ALA A 426 -10.28 2.30 14.26
N ALA A 427 -9.85 2.86 13.13
CA ALA A 427 -10.62 2.92 11.89
C ALA A 427 -9.80 2.39 10.71
N GLU A 428 -10.45 1.57 9.88
CA GLU A 428 -9.85 0.95 8.70
C GLU A 428 -10.59 1.37 7.44
N GLY A 429 -9.83 1.82 6.43
CA GLY A 429 -10.41 2.42 5.23
C GLY A 429 -10.65 3.92 5.39
N LEU A 430 -10.43 4.69 4.30
CA LEU A 430 -10.51 6.16 4.35
C LEU A 430 -11.89 6.68 4.77
N ASP A 431 -12.97 5.99 4.40
CA ASP A 431 -14.33 6.42 4.76
C ASP A 431 -14.60 6.26 6.26
N GLU A 432 -14.14 5.17 6.88
CA GLU A 432 -14.27 4.97 8.32
C GLU A 432 -13.34 5.91 9.09
N CYS A 433 -12.12 6.12 8.62
CA CYS A 433 -11.22 7.14 9.17
C CYS A 433 -11.85 8.54 9.13
N ARG A 434 -12.51 8.89 8.03
CA ARG A 434 -13.24 10.17 7.90
C ARG A 434 -14.41 10.27 8.87
N LYS A 435 -15.16 9.18 9.06
CA LYS A 435 -16.23 9.13 10.07
C LYS A 435 -15.67 9.31 11.48
N MET A 436 -14.58 8.65 11.81
CA MET A 436 -13.89 8.78 13.09
C MET A 436 -13.53 10.25 13.37
N LEU A 437 -12.91 10.95 12.41
CA LEU A 437 -12.56 12.37 12.57
C LEU A 437 -13.80 13.28 12.67
N ARG A 438 -14.88 13.00 11.95
CA ARG A 438 -16.14 13.74 12.10
C ARG A 438 -16.73 13.59 13.50
N VAL A 439 -16.64 12.41 14.08
CA VAL A 439 -17.06 12.15 15.47
C VAL A 439 -16.10 12.83 16.45
N ALA A 440 -14.79 12.81 16.23
CA ALA A 440 -13.82 13.51 17.05
C ALA A 440 -14.12 15.02 17.12
N ARG A 441 -14.58 15.62 16.01
CA ARG A 441 -14.97 17.04 15.95
C ARG A 441 -16.13 17.40 16.89
N THR A 442 -16.96 16.44 17.31
CA THR A 442 -18.04 16.68 18.29
C THR A 442 -17.55 16.63 19.75
N GLY A 443 -16.26 16.37 20.00
CA GLY A 443 -15.70 16.22 21.34
C GLY A 443 -15.90 14.83 21.96
N LYS A 444 -16.57 13.90 21.27
CA LYS A 444 -16.83 12.54 21.79
C LYS A 444 -15.56 11.74 22.08
N TYR A 445 -14.48 12.04 21.38
CA TYR A 445 -13.20 11.35 21.52
C TYR A 445 -12.15 12.18 22.29
N ASN A 446 -12.58 13.13 23.12
CA ASN A 446 -11.66 13.80 24.02
C ASN A 446 -11.05 12.80 25.01
N GLY A 447 -9.73 12.83 25.18
CA GLY A 447 -8.97 11.87 25.99
C GLY A 447 -8.66 10.53 25.28
N TYR A 448 -8.92 10.40 23.97
CA TYR A 448 -8.72 9.15 23.23
C TYR A 448 -7.44 9.17 22.41
N LEU A 449 -6.91 7.96 22.19
CA LEU A 449 -5.94 7.66 21.14
C LEU A 449 -6.68 7.12 19.91
N LEU A 450 -6.50 7.76 18.75
CA LEU A 450 -7.17 7.41 17.50
C LEU A 450 -6.17 6.75 16.53
N GLU A 451 -6.49 5.55 16.07
CA GLU A 451 -5.71 4.88 15.02
C GLU A 451 -6.43 4.94 13.67
N GLY A 452 -5.73 5.39 12.63
CA GLY A 452 -6.24 5.37 11.26
C GLY A 452 -5.38 4.51 10.33
N MET A 453 -6.00 3.52 9.68
CA MET A 453 -5.37 2.69 8.65
C MET A 453 -6.16 2.77 7.36
N VAL A 454 -5.48 3.05 6.22
CA VAL A 454 -6.17 3.13 4.91
C VAL A 454 -6.56 1.76 4.37
N CYS A 455 -5.75 0.74 4.62
CA CYS A 455 -6.02 -0.60 4.14
C CYS A 455 -6.99 -1.32 5.09
N PRO A 456 -8.16 -1.81 4.62
CA PRO A 456 -9.03 -2.63 5.45
C PRO A 456 -8.33 -3.92 5.88
N GLY A 457 -8.17 -4.13 7.18
CA GLY A 457 -7.37 -5.20 7.79
C GLY A 457 -5.96 -4.78 8.20
N GLY A 458 -5.57 -3.51 7.98
CA GLY A 458 -4.22 -3.01 8.27
C GLY A 458 -3.22 -3.27 7.14
N CYS A 459 -1.94 -3.16 7.45
CA CYS A 459 -0.85 -3.33 6.48
C CYS A 459 -0.79 -4.72 5.85
N ILE A 460 -1.30 -5.76 6.53
CA ILE A 460 -1.41 -7.14 6.00
C ILE A 460 -2.32 -7.25 4.76
N ALA A 461 -3.14 -6.23 4.49
CA ALA A 461 -4.00 -6.11 3.30
C ALA A 461 -3.51 -5.04 2.33
N GLY A 462 -2.29 -4.56 2.48
CA GLY A 462 -1.69 -3.49 1.67
C GLY A 462 -1.58 -3.82 0.19
N ALA A 463 -1.46 -2.77 -0.63
CA ALA A 463 -1.48 -2.88 -2.09
C ALA A 463 -0.32 -3.71 -2.68
N GLY A 464 0.77 -3.88 -1.96
CA GLY A 464 1.96 -4.66 -2.38
C GLY A 464 2.03 -6.09 -1.85
N THR A 465 0.98 -6.60 -1.15
CA THR A 465 0.95 -7.98 -0.64
C THR A 465 0.74 -9.00 -1.76
N VAL A 466 1.22 -10.23 -1.56
CA VAL A 466 1.12 -11.34 -2.53
C VAL A 466 0.29 -12.53 -2.03
N GLN A 467 -0.34 -12.38 -0.87
CA GLN A 467 -1.27 -13.37 -0.32
C GLN A 467 -2.56 -12.70 0.20
N PRO A 468 -3.67 -13.46 0.38
CA PRO A 468 -4.93 -12.94 0.93
C PRO A 468 -4.76 -12.40 2.34
N ALA A 469 -5.47 -11.30 2.66
CA ALA A 469 -5.40 -10.64 3.97
C ALA A 469 -5.72 -11.57 5.15
N GLU A 470 -6.71 -12.46 4.99
CA GLU A 470 -7.07 -13.44 6.02
C GLU A 470 -5.93 -14.42 6.33
N LYS A 471 -5.22 -14.86 5.29
CA LYS A 471 -4.05 -15.71 5.44
C LYS A 471 -2.89 -14.94 6.08
N SER A 472 -2.66 -13.69 5.66
CA SER A 472 -1.66 -12.80 6.27
C SER A 472 -1.95 -12.56 7.76
N ARG A 473 -3.22 -12.44 8.15
CA ARG A 473 -3.62 -12.31 9.57
C ARG A 473 -3.23 -13.54 10.39
N ARG A 474 -3.51 -14.74 9.90
CA ARG A 474 -3.12 -15.98 10.58
C ARG A 474 -1.58 -16.10 10.71
N ASN A 475 -0.86 -15.73 9.68
CA ASN A 475 0.61 -15.74 9.71
C ASN A 475 1.16 -14.67 10.66
N LEU A 476 0.56 -13.49 10.72
CA LEU A 476 0.92 -12.44 11.67
C LEU A 476 0.75 -12.91 13.12
N GLU A 477 -0.35 -13.61 13.44
CA GLU A 477 -0.53 -14.14 14.80
C GLU A 477 0.51 -15.20 15.18
N ARG A 478 0.95 -16.03 14.22
CA ARG A 478 2.09 -16.95 14.44
C ARG A 478 3.39 -16.19 14.70
N TYR A 479 3.61 -15.10 13.97
CA TYR A 479 4.77 -14.26 14.17
C TYR A 479 4.77 -13.59 15.54
N LYS A 480 3.63 -13.04 15.97
CA LYS A 480 3.47 -12.47 17.32
C LYS A 480 3.75 -13.50 18.42
N GLN A 481 3.29 -14.75 18.24
CA GLN A 481 3.56 -15.83 19.19
C GLN A 481 5.03 -16.24 19.27
N ALA A 482 5.78 -16.04 18.19
CA ALA A 482 7.22 -16.33 18.14
C ALA A 482 8.08 -15.16 18.63
N ALA A 483 7.52 -13.96 18.80
CA ALA A 483 8.23 -12.78 19.26
C ALA A 483 8.68 -12.97 20.74
N PRO A 484 9.96 -12.67 21.06
CA PRO A 484 10.53 -12.97 22.39
C PRO A 484 10.05 -12.03 23.49
N MET A 485 9.54 -10.84 23.13
CA MET A 485 9.21 -9.78 24.07
C MET A 485 7.70 -9.51 24.07
N ALA A 486 7.15 -9.34 25.28
CA ALA A 486 5.74 -9.10 25.50
C ALA A 486 5.35 -7.61 25.45
N ASN A 487 6.30 -6.70 25.65
CA ASN A 487 6.06 -5.27 25.69
C ASN A 487 7.10 -4.52 24.84
N PRO A 488 6.75 -3.45 24.12
CA PRO A 488 7.70 -2.64 23.36
C PRO A 488 8.88 -2.12 24.18
N MET A 489 8.68 -1.84 25.47
CA MET A 489 9.75 -1.36 26.36
C MET A 489 10.80 -2.42 26.71
N ASP A 490 10.58 -3.68 26.35
CA ASP A 490 11.57 -4.75 26.52
C ASP A 490 12.61 -4.76 25.37
N THR A 491 12.46 -3.87 24.38
CA THR A 491 13.36 -3.78 23.22
C THR A 491 14.82 -3.51 23.65
N PRO A 492 15.81 -4.21 23.07
CA PRO A 492 17.21 -3.93 23.34
C PRO A 492 17.68 -2.57 22.79
N TYR A 493 16.85 -1.90 21.99
CA TYR A 493 17.14 -0.61 21.36
C TYR A 493 16.58 0.60 22.12
N LEU A 494 16.07 0.40 23.35
CA LEU A 494 15.48 1.48 24.14
C LEU A 494 16.46 2.64 24.40
N GLU A 495 17.73 2.30 24.70
CA GLU A 495 18.78 3.30 24.91
C GLU A 495 19.19 4.00 23.61
N ASP A 496 19.01 3.34 22.46
CA ASP A 496 19.35 3.89 21.15
C ASP A 496 18.30 4.92 20.63
N ILE A 497 17.15 5.02 21.29
CA ILE A 497 16.08 5.95 20.88
C ILE A 497 16.57 7.40 20.88
N HIS A 498 17.40 7.77 21.86
CA HIS A 498 18.00 9.10 21.93
C HIS A 498 18.95 9.39 20.78
N LEU A 499 19.67 8.39 20.29
CA LEU A 499 20.58 8.56 19.15
C LEU A 499 19.87 8.98 17.87
N VAL A 500 18.62 8.61 17.71
CA VAL A 500 17.83 8.94 16.52
C VAL A 500 17.46 10.44 16.49
N TYR A 501 17.44 11.11 17.65
CA TYR A 501 17.03 12.50 17.83
C TYR A 501 18.18 13.47 18.19
N GLU A 502 19.38 12.98 18.54
CA GLU A 502 20.49 13.78 19.09
C GLU A 502 21.17 14.76 18.13
N ASN A 503 20.76 14.88 16.87
CA ASN A 503 21.46 15.76 15.91
C ASN A 503 20.86 17.15 15.72
N GLY A 504 20.28 17.75 16.75
CA GLY A 504 19.81 19.13 16.66
C GLY A 504 18.74 19.35 15.59
N ASP A 505 18.22 18.29 15.04
CA ASP A 505 16.94 18.28 14.36
C ASP A 505 15.88 18.57 15.43
N GLU A 506 15.92 19.79 15.99
CA GLU A 506 14.70 20.41 16.43
C GLU A 506 13.75 20.16 15.29
N TRP A 507 12.79 19.34 15.54
CA TRP A 507 11.75 18.96 14.63
C TRP A 507 11.20 20.23 14.01
N ASP A 508 11.65 20.56 12.80
CA ASP A 508 11.21 21.77 12.13
C ASP A 508 9.74 21.57 11.84
N TYR A 509 8.92 22.07 12.76
CA TYR A 509 7.46 22.04 12.74
C TYR A 509 6.90 22.57 11.42
N VAL A 510 7.69 23.40 10.75
CA VAL A 510 7.36 24.05 9.47
C VAL A 510 7.47 23.10 8.27
N GLU A 511 8.36 22.11 8.26
CA GLU A 511 8.51 21.19 7.13
C GLU A 511 7.50 20.02 7.11
N ARG A 512 6.73 19.83 8.16
CA ARG A 512 5.68 18.81 8.24
C ARG A 512 4.29 19.29 7.84
N HIS A 513 4.16 20.53 7.42
CA HIS A 513 2.90 21.15 7.00
C HIS A 513 2.77 21.28 5.49
#